data_8c63b890839a552bbbc4b9c05ee50db8
#
_entry.id   8c63b890839a552bbbc4b9c05ee50db8
#
_cell.length_a   1.000
_cell.length_b   1.000
_cell.length_c   1.000
_cell.angle_alpha   90.00
_cell.angle_beta   90.00
_cell.angle_gamma   90.00
#
_symmetry.space_group_name_H-M   'P 1'
#
loop_
_entity.id
_entity.type
_entity.pdbx_description
1 polymer ?
#
loop_
_entity_poly.entity_id
_entity_poly.type
_entity_poly.pdbx_seq_one_letter_code
_entity_poly.pdbx_strand_id
1 'polypeptide(L)'
;SYLDKKFKETGHQNAYFPLFIPNSFIQKEAEHVEGFSPELAMVTHAGGKELEEPLVVRPTSETLINHMFAKWIKSHRDLPMLINQWANVVRWEMRTRLFLRTSEFLWQEGHTAHATESEATEEALRMLEIYSEFAENAAAVSVVKGIKSANERFAGATRTYSIEAMMKDMKALQAGTSHELGQNFSKAFEIQFSDEENNLQHPYQTSWGVSTRLIGMIIMAHGDDKGLNLPPKLAPHQVVIIPITPNEDSKASVLDATTKISEELGKSFRVYVDDRDNISPGFKFNEWELKGVPLRIEIGPRDVENKTVVFSRRDGVDGKFNINFDDASTKVSETLDNIHNNLLESSKNFRKENTVHVDLSLMHISEPTRQIRIS
;
A
#
# COMPACT_ATOMS: atom_id res chain seq x y z
N SER A 1 4.52 9.39 5.42
CA SER A 1 3.66 8.19 5.37
C SER A 1 4.28 7.05 6.19
N TYR A 2 3.50 6.00 6.49
CA TYR A 2 3.99 4.84 7.26
C TYR A 2 5.21 4.19 6.59
N LEU A 3 5.07 3.81 5.33
CA LEU A 3 6.14 3.14 4.58
C LEU A 3 7.38 4.03 4.39
N ASP A 4 7.21 5.31 4.03
CA ASP A 4 8.34 6.22 3.86
C ASP A 4 9.18 6.38 5.15
N LYS A 5 8.50 6.40 6.31
CA LYS A 5 9.18 6.41 7.60
C LYS A 5 10.00 5.13 7.80
N LYS A 6 9.42 3.96 7.53
CA LYS A 6 10.10 2.67 7.65
C LYS A 6 11.32 2.55 6.74
N PHE A 7 11.21 3.00 5.48
CA PHE A 7 12.35 3.01 4.55
C PHE A 7 13.49 3.91 5.02
N LYS A 8 13.18 5.09 5.55
CA LYS A 8 14.20 5.99 6.11
C LYS A 8 14.85 5.43 7.37
N GLU A 9 14.09 4.74 8.23
CA GLU A 9 14.62 4.05 9.41
C GLU A 9 15.61 2.93 9.06
N THR A 10 15.50 2.35 7.86
CA THR A 10 16.42 1.33 7.33
C THR A 10 17.54 1.92 6.45
N GLY A 11 17.68 3.24 6.40
CA GLY A 11 18.77 3.93 5.72
C GLY A 11 18.53 4.27 4.26
N HIS A 12 17.35 3.97 3.72
CA HIS A 12 17.03 4.26 2.32
C HIS A 12 16.84 5.76 2.07
N GLN A 13 17.34 6.20 0.93
CA GLN A 13 17.21 7.57 0.46
C GLN A 13 16.21 7.64 -0.71
N ASN A 14 15.33 8.65 -0.65
CA ASN A 14 14.44 8.91 -1.77
C ASN A 14 15.21 9.56 -2.93
N ALA A 15 15.02 9.01 -4.11
CA ALA A 15 15.51 9.56 -5.38
C ALA A 15 14.34 9.69 -6.36
N TYR A 16 14.53 10.46 -7.43
CA TYR A 16 13.55 10.57 -8.51
C TYR A 16 14.26 10.52 -9.86
N PHE A 17 13.82 9.61 -10.71
CA PHE A 17 14.38 9.38 -12.03
C PHE A 17 13.44 9.88 -13.13
N PRO A 18 13.95 10.17 -14.33
CA PRO A 18 13.14 10.66 -15.44
C PRO A 18 11.97 9.75 -15.81
N LEU A 19 10.86 10.36 -16.22
CA LEU A 19 9.67 9.64 -16.69
C LEU A 19 9.89 8.96 -18.05
N PHE A 20 10.66 9.63 -18.94
CA PHE A 20 10.91 9.16 -20.30
C PHE A 20 12.26 8.46 -20.38
N ILE A 21 12.25 7.27 -20.99
CA ILE A 21 13.43 6.42 -21.18
C ILE A 21 13.67 6.31 -22.68
N PRO A 22 14.88 6.58 -23.19
CA PRO A 22 15.22 6.29 -24.58
C PRO A 22 14.94 4.81 -24.92
N ASN A 23 14.32 4.55 -26.07
CA ASN A 23 13.95 3.19 -26.46
C ASN A 23 15.16 2.26 -26.55
N SER A 24 16.31 2.78 -26.96
CA SER A 24 17.59 2.05 -27.01
C SER A 24 18.02 1.49 -25.65
N PHE A 25 17.68 2.17 -24.54
CA PHE A 25 17.99 1.68 -23.20
C PHE A 25 17.15 0.45 -22.83
N ILE A 26 15.87 0.47 -23.17
CA ILE A 26 14.94 -0.66 -22.93
C ILE A 26 15.33 -1.86 -23.80
N GLN A 27 15.72 -1.63 -25.06
CA GLN A 27 16.17 -2.69 -25.95
C GLN A 27 17.44 -3.39 -25.41
N LYS A 28 18.39 -2.59 -24.90
CA LYS A 28 19.59 -3.14 -24.26
C LYS A 28 19.26 -4.04 -23.06
N GLU A 29 18.28 -3.65 -22.25
CA GLU A 29 17.81 -4.47 -21.13
C GLU A 29 17.15 -5.78 -21.62
N ALA A 30 16.28 -5.70 -22.63
CA ALA A 30 15.59 -6.86 -23.19
C ALA A 30 16.55 -7.90 -23.79
N GLU A 31 17.69 -7.47 -24.33
CA GLU A 31 18.73 -8.36 -24.85
C GLU A 31 19.44 -9.16 -23.74
N HIS A 32 19.48 -8.62 -22.53
CA HIS A 32 20.22 -9.17 -21.39
C HIS A 32 19.34 -9.88 -20.37
N VAL A 33 18.01 -9.60 -20.35
CA VAL A 33 17.05 -10.16 -19.40
C VAL A 33 15.98 -10.92 -20.16
N GLU A 34 16.12 -12.25 -20.21
CA GLU A 34 15.17 -13.12 -20.89
C GLU A 34 13.76 -12.98 -20.28
N GLY A 35 12.77 -12.78 -21.15
CA GLY A 35 11.36 -12.62 -20.75
C GLY A 35 10.93 -11.22 -20.33
N PHE A 36 11.82 -10.23 -20.40
CA PHE A 36 11.44 -8.83 -20.18
C PHE A 36 10.81 -8.24 -21.46
N SER A 37 9.49 -8.20 -21.49
CA SER A 37 8.75 -7.56 -22.59
C SER A 37 7.53 -6.84 -22.01
N PRO A 38 7.72 -5.68 -21.37
CA PRO A 38 6.60 -4.91 -20.82
C PRO A 38 5.75 -4.35 -21.96
N GLU A 39 4.44 -4.24 -21.73
CA GLU A 39 3.55 -3.47 -22.61
C GLU A 39 3.88 -1.98 -22.49
N LEU A 40 4.51 -1.42 -23.53
CA LEU A 40 5.11 -0.08 -23.50
C LEU A 40 4.16 0.98 -24.04
N ALA A 41 4.10 2.12 -23.37
CA ALA A 41 3.57 3.35 -23.94
C ALA A 41 4.73 4.15 -24.56
N MET A 42 4.63 4.44 -25.87
CA MET A 42 5.69 5.09 -26.65
C MET A 42 5.33 6.53 -26.98
N VAL A 43 6.30 7.43 -26.84
CA VAL A 43 6.21 8.81 -27.29
C VAL A 43 7.07 8.96 -28.54
N THR A 44 6.41 9.19 -29.67
CA THR A 44 7.05 9.32 -30.98
C THR A 44 7.16 10.77 -31.45
N HIS A 45 6.36 11.67 -30.88
CA HIS A 45 6.31 13.09 -31.24
C HIS A 45 6.39 13.97 -29.98
N ALA A 46 7.17 15.05 -30.06
CA ALA A 46 7.20 16.09 -29.03
C ALA A 46 7.53 17.45 -29.65
N GLY A 47 7.00 18.54 -29.08
CA GLY A 47 7.20 19.89 -29.63
C GLY A 47 6.70 20.07 -31.07
N GLY A 48 5.69 19.29 -31.48
CA GLY A 48 5.12 19.32 -32.83
C GLY A 48 5.96 18.62 -33.91
N LYS A 49 6.99 17.87 -33.53
CA LYS A 49 7.87 17.13 -34.45
C LYS A 49 8.00 15.68 -34.04
N GLU A 50 8.28 14.82 -35.00
CA GLU A 50 8.70 13.45 -34.75
C GLU A 50 10.07 13.42 -34.06
N LEU A 51 10.23 12.54 -33.09
CA LEU A 51 11.51 12.35 -32.39
C LEU A 51 12.43 11.46 -33.23
N GLU A 52 13.72 11.78 -33.25
CA GLU A 52 14.76 10.95 -33.89
C GLU A 52 14.80 9.53 -33.25
N GLU A 53 14.62 9.46 -31.95
CA GLU A 53 14.48 8.23 -31.19
C GLU A 53 13.19 8.28 -30.37
N PRO A 54 12.29 7.27 -30.47
CA PRO A 54 11.14 7.18 -29.60
C PRO A 54 11.51 7.07 -28.12
N LEU A 55 10.71 7.69 -27.26
CA LEU A 55 10.85 7.58 -25.81
C LEU A 55 9.78 6.65 -25.26
N VAL A 56 10.15 5.87 -24.27
CA VAL A 56 9.24 4.99 -23.53
C VAL A 56 8.82 5.71 -22.26
N VAL A 57 7.53 5.75 -21.97
CA VAL A 57 7.04 6.15 -20.65
C VAL A 57 7.40 5.01 -19.69
N ARG A 58 8.17 5.27 -18.66
CA ARG A 58 8.74 4.22 -17.79
C ARG A 58 7.71 3.19 -17.32
N PRO A 59 7.88 1.89 -17.62
CA PRO A 59 7.06 0.80 -17.09
C PRO A 59 7.58 0.33 -15.71
N THR A 60 8.82 0.65 -15.43
CA THR A 60 9.63 0.40 -14.23
C THR A 60 10.93 1.19 -14.38
N SER A 61 11.73 1.31 -13.34
CA SER A 61 12.92 2.18 -13.36
C SER A 61 14.25 1.44 -13.33
N GLU A 62 14.28 0.09 -13.37
CA GLU A 62 15.51 -0.71 -13.33
C GLU A 62 16.54 -0.23 -14.34
N THR A 63 16.13 0.01 -15.58
CA THR A 63 17.01 0.46 -16.67
C THR A 63 17.75 1.74 -16.32
N LEU A 64 17.01 2.77 -15.89
CA LEU A 64 17.62 4.08 -15.54
C LEU A 64 18.46 3.98 -14.28
N ILE A 65 17.97 3.28 -13.27
CA ILE A 65 18.65 3.16 -11.97
C ILE A 65 19.95 2.39 -12.14
N ASN A 66 19.95 1.29 -12.89
CA ASN A 66 21.17 0.51 -13.13
C ASN A 66 22.18 1.28 -13.99
N HIS A 67 21.71 2.08 -14.95
CA HIS A 67 22.59 2.98 -15.69
C HIS A 67 23.30 3.99 -14.76
N MET A 68 22.59 4.49 -13.74
CA MET A 68 23.19 5.40 -12.76
C MET A 68 24.05 4.66 -11.73
N PHE A 69 23.65 3.47 -11.30
CA PHE A 69 24.48 2.64 -10.42
C PHE A 69 25.83 2.31 -11.07
N ALA A 70 25.85 2.05 -12.37
CA ALA A 70 27.11 1.87 -13.11
C ALA A 70 28.04 3.09 -13.05
N LYS A 71 27.52 4.28 -12.83
CA LYS A 71 28.31 5.52 -12.67
C LYS A 71 28.69 5.78 -11.21
N TRP A 72 27.80 5.48 -10.27
CA TRP A 72 27.96 5.84 -8.86
C TRP A 72 28.74 4.81 -8.06
N ILE A 73 28.58 3.52 -8.37
CA ILE A 73 29.23 2.43 -7.65
C ILE A 73 30.57 2.12 -8.29
N LYS A 74 31.68 2.36 -7.58
CA LYS A 74 33.06 2.16 -8.04
C LYS A 74 33.90 1.40 -7.01
N SER A 75 33.56 1.47 -5.75
CA SER A 75 34.31 0.93 -4.64
C SER A 75 33.37 0.27 -3.62
N HIS A 76 33.88 -0.68 -2.83
CA HIS A 76 33.13 -1.26 -1.71
C HIS A 76 32.57 -0.20 -0.74
N ARG A 77 33.16 1.00 -0.70
CA ARG A 77 32.70 2.12 0.14
C ARG A 77 31.39 2.77 -0.36
N ASP A 78 31.03 2.51 -1.62
CA ASP A 78 29.79 3.01 -2.20
C ASP A 78 28.60 2.07 -1.91
N LEU A 79 28.88 0.94 -1.24
CA LEU A 79 27.90 -0.09 -0.89
C LEU A 79 27.66 -0.13 0.64
N PRO A 80 26.43 -0.47 1.10
CA PRO A 80 25.26 -0.70 0.26
C PRO A 80 24.70 0.59 -0.33
N MET A 81 24.25 0.52 -1.59
CA MET A 81 23.48 1.60 -2.22
C MET A 81 21.98 1.31 -2.01
N LEU A 82 21.28 2.19 -1.29
CA LEU A 82 19.90 1.99 -0.85
C LEU A 82 19.00 3.12 -1.34
N ILE A 83 18.26 2.88 -2.41
CA ILE A 83 17.42 3.91 -3.05
C ILE A 83 15.96 3.48 -3.08
N ASN A 84 15.07 4.45 -2.80
CA ASN A 84 13.65 4.35 -2.93
C ASN A 84 13.11 5.46 -3.84
N GLN A 85 12.13 5.16 -4.66
CA GLN A 85 11.43 6.13 -5.49
C GLN A 85 9.92 6.04 -5.29
N TRP A 86 9.29 7.18 -5.02
CA TRP A 86 7.86 7.37 -5.12
C TRP A 86 7.52 7.97 -6.46
N ALA A 87 6.82 7.23 -7.32
CA ALA A 87 6.63 7.63 -8.71
C ALA A 87 5.36 7.02 -9.31
N ASN A 88 5.03 7.46 -10.51
CA ASN A 88 4.10 6.77 -11.39
C ASN A 88 4.86 5.89 -12.40
N VAL A 89 4.19 4.87 -12.89
CA VAL A 89 4.64 4.06 -14.04
C VAL A 89 3.48 3.78 -14.96
N VAL A 90 3.78 3.48 -16.22
CA VAL A 90 2.76 3.15 -17.23
C VAL A 90 3.07 1.79 -17.83
N ARG A 91 2.12 0.87 -17.67
CA ARG A 91 2.08 -0.44 -18.32
C ARG A 91 0.79 -0.52 -19.10
N TRP A 92 0.87 -0.63 -20.41
CA TRP A 92 -0.34 -0.56 -21.25
C TRP A 92 -1.23 -1.77 -21.00
N GLU A 93 -2.30 -1.56 -20.27
CA GLU A 93 -3.22 -2.62 -19.85
C GLU A 93 -4.51 -2.59 -20.68
N MET A 94 -4.80 -3.68 -21.37
CA MET A 94 -6.00 -3.80 -22.21
C MET A 94 -7.28 -4.09 -21.42
N ARG A 95 -7.15 -4.65 -20.21
CA ARG A 95 -8.30 -5.02 -19.35
C ARG A 95 -8.12 -4.44 -17.96
N THR A 96 -8.44 -3.16 -17.84
CA THR A 96 -8.30 -2.44 -16.58
C THR A 96 -9.29 -2.90 -15.51
N ARG A 97 -8.83 -2.85 -14.25
CA ARG A 97 -9.65 -3.01 -13.04
C ARG A 97 -9.24 -1.93 -12.05
N LEU A 98 -10.21 -1.17 -11.55
CA LEU A 98 -9.95 -0.07 -10.64
C LEU A 98 -9.04 -0.48 -9.48
N PHE A 99 -7.98 0.28 -9.24
CA PHE A 99 -6.88 0.06 -8.27
C PHE A 99 -6.09 -1.24 -8.45
N LEU A 100 -6.64 -2.30 -8.98
CA LEU A 100 -5.97 -3.60 -9.06
C LEU A 100 -5.08 -3.73 -10.30
N ARG A 101 -5.55 -3.21 -11.43
CA ARG A 101 -4.86 -3.27 -12.72
C ARG A 101 -5.25 -2.06 -13.57
N THR A 102 -4.39 -1.05 -13.59
CA THR A 102 -4.58 0.20 -14.36
C THR A 102 -3.39 0.44 -15.25
N SER A 103 -3.60 1.12 -16.37
CA SER A 103 -2.49 1.42 -17.31
C SER A 103 -1.45 2.35 -16.69
N GLU A 104 -1.88 3.34 -15.91
CA GLU A 104 -1.01 4.14 -15.07
C GLU A 104 -1.34 3.86 -13.60
N PHE A 105 -0.32 3.77 -12.77
CA PHE A 105 -0.49 3.67 -11.32
C PHE A 105 0.65 4.35 -10.57
N LEU A 106 0.34 4.82 -9.38
CA LEU A 106 1.32 5.30 -8.42
C LEU A 106 1.87 4.11 -7.63
N TRP A 107 3.15 4.12 -7.40
CA TRP A 107 3.82 3.09 -6.64
C TRP A 107 5.02 3.62 -5.86
N GLN A 108 5.56 2.76 -5.08
CA GLN A 108 6.88 2.85 -4.52
C GLN A 108 7.71 1.71 -5.10
N GLU A 109 8.90 2.02 -5.53
CA GLU A 109 9.90 1.04 -5.96
C GLU A 109 11.23 1.31 -5.24
N GLY A 110 11.80 0.25 -4.68
CA GLY A 110 13.12 0.31 -4.09
C GLY A 110 14.12 -0.49 -4.92
N HIS A 111 15.33 0.01 -4.99
CA HIS A 111 16.43 -0.61 -5.72
C HIS A 111 17.70 -0.51 -4.89
N THR A 112 18.34 -1.63 -4.66
CA THR A 112 19.54 -1.66 -3.82
C THR A 112 20.67 -2.44 -4.48
N ALA A 113 21.89 -2.15 -4.04
CA ALA A 113 23.08 -2.89 -4.44
C ALA A 113 23.94 -3.15 -3.19
N HIS A 114 24.46 -4.38 -3.09
CA HIS A 114 25.17 -4.91 -1.93
C HIS A 114 26.47 -5.60 -2.35
N ALA A 115 27.44 -5.64 -1.46
CA ALA A 115 28.70 -6.32 -1.74
C ALA A 115 28.55 -7.84 -1.80
N THR A 116 27.65 -8.41 -1.00
CA THR A 116 27.46 -9.85 -0.86
C THR A 116 26.03 -10.31 -1.13
N GLU A 117 25.87 -11.58 -1.51
CA GLU A 117 24.56 -12.21 -1.69
C GLU A 117 23.77 -12.22 -0.37
N SER A 118 24.45 -12.48 0.75
CA SER A 118 23.81 -12.51 2.08
C SER A 118 23.17 -11.19 2.45
N GLU A 119 23.85 -10.07 2.20
CA GLU A 119 23.32 -8.72 2.45
C GLU A 119 22.09 -8.42 1.57
N ALA A 120 22.15 -8.82 0.30
CA ALA A 120 21.02 -8.64 -0.63
C ALA A 120 19.81 -9.51 -0.22
N THR A 121 20.04 -10.75 0.21
CA THR A 121 18.97 -11.63 0.72
C THR A 121 18.33 -11.05 2.00
N GLU A 122 19.16 -10.58 2.94
CA GLU A 122 18.66 -9.93 4.16
C GLU A 122 17.80 -8.70 3.84
N GLU A 123 18.24 -7.88 2.88
CA GLU A 123 17.50 -6.70 2.45
C GLU A 123 16.17 -7.07 1.80
N ALA A 124 16.14 -8.05 0.90
CA ALA A 124 14.90 -8.50 0.26
C ALA A 124 13.87 -9.00 1.28
N LEU A 125 14.32 -9.76 2.28
CA LEU A 125 13.46 -10.27 3.35
C LEU A 125 13.01 -9.15 4.31
N ARG A 126 13.88 -8.19 4.62
CA ARG A 126 13.55 -7.02 5.43
C ARG A 126 12.43 -6.19 4.79
N MET A 127 12.49 -5.97 3.48
CA MET A 127 11.44 -5.23 2.78
C MET A 127 10.12 -5.99 2.72
N LEU A 128 10.17 -7.31 2.54
CA LEU A 128 8.99 -8.17 2.63
C LEU A 128 8.32 -8.05 4.02
N GLU A 129 9.12 -8.01 5.09
CA GLU A 129 8.60 -7.85 6.45
C GLU A 129 7.95 -6.48 6.65
N ILE A 130 8.58 -5.40 6.19
CA ILE A 130 8.01 -4.04 6.24
C ILE A 130 6.65 -3.98 5.53
N TYR A 131 6.50 -4.65 4.39
CA TYR A 131 5.22 -4.72 3.69
C TYR A 131 4.17 -5.53 4.45
N SER A 132 4.58 -6.65 5.06
CA SER A 132 3.72 -7.45 5.92
C SER A 132 3.26 -6.67 7.16
N GLU A 133 4.19 -5.98 7.83
CA GLU A 133 3.88 -5.09 8.95
C GLU A 133 2.90 -3.97 8.56
N PHE A 134 3.08 -3.37 7.37
CA PHE A 134 2.15 -2.36 6.87
C PHE A 134 0.75 -2.95 6.66
N ALA A 135 0.65 -4.11 6.02
CA ALA A 135 -0.62 -4.77 5.76
C ALA A 135 -1.38 -5.06 7.06
N GLU A 136 -0.72 -5.60 8.07
CA GLU A 136 -1.36 -5.95 9.34
C GLU A 136 -1.53 -4.75 10.27
N ASN A 137 -0.46 -3.97 10.51
CA ASN A 137 -0.45 -2.92 11.53
C ASN A 137 -1.07 -1.61 11.08
N ALA A 138 -1.16 -1.34 9.77
CA ALA A 138 -1.75 -0.11 9.25
C ALA A 138 -3.05 -0.39 8.47
N ALA A 139 -3.04 -1.38 7.58
CA ALA A 139 -4.20 -1.70 6.75
C ALA A 139 -5.16 -2.72 7.39
N ALA A 140 -4.81 -3.32 8.53
CA ALA A 140 -5.59 -4.34 9.23
C ALA A 140 -5.95 -5.55 8.35
N VAL A 141 -5.09 -5.91 7.39
CA VAL A 141 -5.27 -7.03 6.46
C VAL A 141 -4.25 -8.11 6.75
N SER A 142 -4.73 -9.32 6.99
CA SER A 142 -3.87 -10.49 7.16
C SER A 142 -3.28 -10.95 5.84
N VAL A 143 -1.98 -11.17 5.81
CA VAL A 143 -1.25 -11.60 4.60
C VAL A 143 -0.49 -12.91 4.82
N VAL A 144 -0.19 -13.59 3.72
CA VAL A 144 0.72 -14.73 3.68
C VAL A 144 1.99 -14.30 2.98
N LYS A 145 3.13 -14.55 3.60
CA LYS A 145 4.46 -14.36 2.99
C LYS A 145 4.88 -15.66 2.29
N GLY A 146 5.41 -15.56 1.09
CA GLY A 146 5.85 -16.73 0.35
C GLY A 146 6.87 -16.43 -0.75
N ILE A 147 7.46 -17.49 -1.27
CA ILE A 147 8.35 -17.46 -2.43
C ILE A 147 7.53 -17.88 -3.65
N LYS A 148 7.61 -17.11 -4.73
CA LYS A 148 6.95 -17.46 -5.99
C LYS A 148 7.63 -18.63 -6.68
N SER A 149 6.83 -19.42 -7.38
CA SER A 149 7.34 -20.47 -8.26
C SER A 149 8.25 -19.90 -9.36
N ALA A 150 9.08 -20.75 -9.96
CA ALA A 150 9.98 -20.32 -11.02
C ALA A 150 9.26 -19.66 -12.21
N ASN A 151 8.03 -20.12 -12.51
CA ASN A 151 7.24 -19.62 -13.64
C ASN A 151 6.57 -18.26 -13.37
N GLU A 152 6.44 -17.87 -12.09
CA GLU A 152 5.82 -16.61 -11.67
C GLU A 152 6.84 -15.60 -11.11
N ARG A 153 8.09 -15.99 -11.12
CA ARG A 153 9.19 -15.15 -10.68
C ARG A 153 9.35 -13.94 -11.58
N PHE A 154 9.72 -12.79 -11.01
CA PHE A 154 10.06 -11.61 -11.79
C PHE A 154 11.20 -11.91 -12.77
N ALA A 155 11.06 -11.47 -14.01
CA ALA A 155 12.09 -11.67 -15.05
C ALA A 155 13.43 -11.06 -14.60
N GLY A 156 14.51 -11.83 -14.66
CA GLY A 156 15.84 -11.45 -14.20
C GLY A 156 16.08 -11.61 -12.69
N ALA A 157 15.08 -11.95 -11.88
CA ALA A 157 15.29 -12.26 -10.47
C ALA A 157 15.77 -13.70 -10.26
N THR A 158 16.58 -13.92 -9.24
CA THR A 158 16.94 -15.26 -8.74
C THR A 158 15.87 -15.81 -7.83
N ARG A 159 15.25 -14.96 -7.01
CA ARG A 159 14.11 -15.26 -6.14
C ARG A 159 13.12 -14.09 -6.13
N THR A 160 11.85 -14.41 -6.02
CA THR A 160 10.77 -13.42 -5.84
C THR A 160 9.94 -13.80 -4.63
N TYR A 161 9.86 -12.90 -3.67
CA TYR A 161 8.98 -13.01 -2.51
C TYR A 161 7.74 -12.16 -2.73
N SER A 162 6.62 -12.58 -2.16
CA SER A 162 5.38 -11.79 -2.17
C SER A 162 4.68 -11.83 -0.83
N ILE A 163 3.87 -10.80 -0.57
CA ILE A 163 2.80 -10.84 0.41
C ILE A 163 1.48 -10.95 -0.36
N GLU A 164 0.63 -11.89 0.06
CA GLU A 164 -0.67 -12.14 -0.58
C GLU A 164 -1.78 -12.10 0.46
N ALA A 165 -2.87 -11.43 0.11
CA ALA A 165 -4.06 -11.28 0.96
C ALA A 165 -5.23 -12.03 0.36
N MET A 166 -6.04 -12.69 1.20
CA MET A 166 -7.30 -13.30 0.80
C MET A 166 -8.37 -12.22 0.71
N MET A 167 -8.98 -12.06 -0.47
CA MET A 167 -10.08 -11.11 -0.70
C MET A 167 -11.44 -11.78 -0.49
N LYS A 168 -12.49 -10.99 -0.28
CA LYS A 168 -13.86 -11.50 -0.04
C LYS A 168 -14.42 -12.33 -1.19
N ASP A 169 -13.89 -12.18 -2.39
CA ASP A 169 -14.21 -13.04 -3.56
C ASP A 169 -13.44 -14.37 -3.55
N MET A 170 -12.76 -14.70 -2.46
CA MET A 170 -11.94 -15.91 -2.26
C MET A 170 -10.76 -16.03 -3.22
N LYS A 171 -10.27 -14.91 -3.74
CA LYS A 171 -9.05 -14.87 -4.54
C LYS A 171 -7.90 -14.29 -3.73
N ALA A 172 -6.70 -14.81 -3.97
CA ALA A 172 -5.49 -14.22 -3.45
C ALA A 172 -5.13 -12.97 -4.26
N LEU A 173 -4.81 -11.88 -3.57
CA LEU A 173 -4.29 -10.64 -4.16
C LEU A 173 -2.83 -10.47 -3.77
N GLN A 174 -1.93 -10.42 -4.75
CA GLN A 174 -0.55 -10.01 -4.53
C GLN A 174 -0.52 -8.53 -4.14
N ALA A 175 -0.12 -8.25 -2.91
CA ALA A 175 -0.15 -6.92 -2.33
C ALA A 175 1.20 -6.19 -2.36
N GLY A 176 2.30 -6.94 -2.39
CA GLY A 176 3.66 -6.42 -2.49
C GLY A 176 4.64 -7.51 -2.88
N THR A 177 5.76 -7.12 -3.50
CA THR A 177 6.83 -8.03 -3.91
C THR A 177 8.19 -7.51 -3.51
N SER A 178 9.11 -8.46 -3.27
CA SER A 178 10.52 -8.21 -3.05
C SER A 178 11.33 -9.24 -3.82
N HIS A 179 12.34 -8.79 -4.57
CA HIS A 179 13.10 -9.59 -5.51
C HIS A 179 14.58 -9.59 -5.15
N GLU A 180 15.16 -10.76 -5.11
CA GLU A 180 16.61 -10.91 -5.23
C GLU A 180 16.96 -10.99 -6.73
N LEU A 181 17.74 -10.05 -7.21
CA LEU A 181 18.16 -9.97 -8.62
C LEU A 181 19.49 -10.70 -8.86
N GLY A 182 20.16 -11.12 -7.77
CA GLY A 182 21.50 -11.68 -7.84
C GLY A 182 22.45 -10.68 -8.49
N GLN A 183 23.24 -11.14 -9.45
CA GLN A 183 24.15 -10.32 -10.26
C GLN A 183 23.67 -10.15 -11.71
N ASN A 184 22.42 -10.51 -12.02
CA ASN A 184 21.94 -10.51 -13.41
C ASN A 184 21.95 -9.11 -14.01
N PHE A 185 21.33 -8.15 -13.32
CA PHE A 185 21.30 -6.75 -13.77
C PHE A 185 22.67 -6.07 -13.64
N SER A 186 23.44 -6.34 -12.58
CA SER A 186 24.76 -5.72 -12.42
C SER A 186 25.73 -6.16 -13.53
N LYS A 187 25.65 -7.39 -14.00
CA LYS A 187 26.42 -7.88 -15.15
C LYS A 187 25.91 -7.26 -16.45
N ALA A 188 24.59 -7.23 -16.67
CA ALA A 188 23.99 -6.66 -17.88
C ALA A 188 24.32 -5.16 -18.08
N PHE A 189 24.37 -4.40 -16.99
CA PHE A 189 24.68 -2.97 -16.99
C PHE A 189 26.13 -2.65 -16.65
N GLU A 190 27.01 -3.68 -16.57
CA GLU A 190 28.45 -3.52 -16.30
C GLU A 190 28.74 -2.74 -15.00
N ILE A 191 27.90 -2.94 -13.97
CA ILE A 191 28.09 -2.32 -12.67
C ILE A 191 29.19 -3.10 -11.96
N GLN A 192 30.31 -2.44 -11.65
CA GLN A 192 31.46 -3.04 -10.99
C GLN A 192 31.98 -2.13 -9.86
N PHE A 193 32.46 -2.77 -8.81
CA PHE A 193 33.16 -2.10 -7.71
C PHE A 193 34.47 -2.82 -7.39
N SER A 194 35.45 -2.06 -6.88
CA SER A 194 36.65 -2.64 -6.31
C SER A 194 36.39 -3.07 -4.87
N ASP A 195 36.66 -4.35 -4.56
CA ASP A 195 36.63 -4.84 -3.19
C ASP A 195 37.84 -4.33 -2.36
N GLU A 196 37.99 -4.79 -1.13
CA GLU A 196 39.07 -4.37 -0.23
C GLU A 196 40.45 -4.79 -0.73
N GLU A 197 40.53 -5.86 -1.52
CA GLU A 197 41.76 -6.36 -2.17
C GLU A 197 42.00 -5.76 -3.55
N ASN A 198 41.19 -4.80 -3.99
CA ASN A 198 41.19 -4.19 -5.32
C ASN A 198 40.83 -5.13 -6.47
N ASN A 199 40.12 -6.23 -6.22
CA ASN A 199 39.53 -7.04 -7.28
C ASN A 199 38.20 -6.43 -7.74
N LEU A 200 37.92 -6.50 -9.06
CA LEU A 200 36.65 -6.05 -9.59
C LEU A 200 35.55 -7.11 -9.36
N GLN A 201 34.46 -6.68 -8.75
CA GLN A 201 33.30 -7.48 -8.41
C GLN A 201 32.02 -6.86 -8.97
N HIS A 202 31.02 -7.67 -9.26
CA HIS A 202 29.67 -7.21 -9.53
C HIS A 202 28.84 -7.22 -8.23
N PRO A 203 28.11 -6.14 -7.90
CA PRO A 203 27.25 -6.14 -6.70
C PRO A 203 26.04 -7.06 -6.88
N TYR A 204 25.53 -7.55 -5.76
CA TYR A 204 24.25 -8.24 -5.67
C TYR A 204 23.14 -7.21 -5.48
N GLN A 205 22.03 -7.38 -6.16
CA GLN A 205 20.98 -6.37 -6.21
C GLN A 205 19.63 -6.90 -5.73
N THR A 206 18.81 -5.99 -5.23
CA THR A 206 17.40 -6.23 -4.95
C THR A 206 16.53 -5.16 -5.61
N SER A 207 15.27 -5.53 -5.88
CA SER A 207 14.21 -4.57 -6.14
C SER A 207 12.94 -4.98 -5.42
N TRP A 208 12.14 -4.00 -5.00
CA TRP A 208 10.94 -4.27 -4.22
C TRP A 208 9.93 -3.15 -4.39
N GLY A 209 8.63 -3.47 -4.30
CA GLY A 209 7.61 -2.48 -4.59
C GLY A 209 6.22 -2.82 -4.10
N VAL A 210 5.45 -1.74 -3.85
CA VAL A 210 4.02 -1.74 -3.63
C VAL A 210 3.38 -0.60 -4.41
N SER A 211 2.13 -0.77 -4.81
CA SER A 211 1.42 0.21 -5.63
C SER A 211 0.08 0.60 -5.00
N THR A 212 -0.65 1.47 -5.68
CA THR A 212 -2.06 1.79 -5.37
C THR A 212 -2.99 0.60 -5.35
N ARG A 213 -2.50 -0.62 -5.75
CA ARG A 213 -3.22 -1.88 -5.51
C ARG A 213 -3.51 -2.13 -4.02
N LEU A 214 -2.71 -1.57 -3.11
CA LEU A 214 -2.99 -1.62 -1.67
C LEU A 214 -4.32 -0.94 -1.30
N ILE A 215 -4.75 0.08 -2.06
CA ILE A 215 -6.08 0.69 -1.88
C ILE A 215 -7.16 -0.34 -2.25
N GLY A 216 -7.00 -1.03 -3.39
CA GLY A 216 -7.89 -2.12 -3.79
C GLY A 216 -7.94 -3.24 -2.75
N MET A 217 -6.80 -3.62 -2.18
CA MET A 217 -6.72 -4.61 -1.09
C MET A 217 -7.60 -4.20 0.10
N ILE A 218 -7.48 -2.95 0.58
CA ILE A 218 -8.26 -2.44 1.71
C ILE A 218 -9.76 -2.46 1.40
N ILE A 219 -10.14 -1.99 0.21
CA ILE A 219 -11.55 -1.97 -0.23
C ILE A 219 -12.11 -3.39 -0.29
N MET A 220 -11.40 -4.33 -0.89
CA MET A 220 -11.87 -5.70 -1.07
C MET A 220 -11.83 -6.53 0.23
N ALA A 221 -10.93 -6.19 1.16
CA ALA A 221 -10.86 -6.87 2.45
C ALA A 221 -11.94 -6.39 3.44
N HIS A 222 -12.22 -5.09 3.48
CA HIS A 222 -13.03 -4.49 4.55
C HIS A 222 -14.35 -3.89 4.08
N GLY A 223 -14.46 -3.42 2.83
CA GLY A 223 -15.67 -2.82 2.30
C GLY A 223 -16.88 -3.76 2.36
N ASP A 224 -18.07 -3.20 2.45
CA ASP A 224 -19.35 -3.91 2.45
C ASP A 224 -20.37 -3.16 1.58
N ASP A 225 -21.64 -3.62 1.59
CA ASP A 225 -22.72 -3.02 0.78
C ASP A 225 -23.07 -1.57 1.20
N LYS A 226 -22.61 -1.12 2.37
CA LYS A 226 -22.79 0.24 2.86
C LYS A 226 -21.65 1.18 2.44
N GLY A 227 -20.56 0.66 1.89
CA GLY A 227 -19.44 1.43 1.38
C GLY A 227 -18.08 1.01 1.94
N LEU A 228 -17.18 1.99 2.05
CA LEU A 228 -15.86 1.75 2.62
C LEU A 228 -15.93 1.43 4.11
N ASN A 229 -14.98 0.65 4.59
CA ASN A 229 -14.71 0.42 6.02
C ASN A 229 -13.21 0.56 6.23
N LEU A 230 -12.79 1.76 6.61
CA LEU A 230 -11.36 2.12 6.60
C LEU A 230 -10.69 1.77 7.93
N PRO A 231 -9.51 1.13 7.88
CA PRO A 231 -8.69 0.97 9.07
C PRO A 231 -8.35 2.34 9.68
N PRO A 232 -8.51 2.53 10.99
CA PRO A 232 -8.35 3.83 11.64
C PRO A 232 -7.01 4.51 11.38
N LYS A 233 -5.92 3.73 11.27
CA LYS A 233 -4.58 4.30 11.03
C LYS A 233 -4.43 4.92 9.64
N LEU A 234 -5.20 4.44 8.65
CA LEU A 234 -5.15 4.90 7.25
C LEU A 234 -6.30 5.86 6.88
N ALA A 235 -7.39 5.89 7.64
CA ALA A 235 -8.54 6.73 7.37
C ALA A 235 -8.12 8.22 7.30
N PRO A 236 -8.50 8.98 6.26
CA PRO A 236 -8.24 10.43 6.19
C PRO A 236 -8.81 11.17 7.39
N HIS A 237 -10.02 10.80 7.82
CA HIS A 237 -10.65 11.21 9.06
C HIS A 237 -10.89 9.96 9.91
N GLN A 238 -10.34 9.95 11.14
CA GLN A 238 -10.55 8.86 12.10
C GLN A 238 -11.90 9.00 12.78
N VAL A 239 -12.31 10.25 12.99
CA VAL A 239 -13.52 10.62 13.67
C VAL A 239 -14.24 11.70 12.85
N VAL A 240 -15.54 11.54 12.69
CA VAL A 240 -16.43 12.61 12.24
C VAL A 240 -17.38 12.99 13.37
N ILE A 241 -17.51 14.27 13.66
CA ILE A 241 -18.46 14.78 14.63
C ILE A 241 -19.62 15.44 13.89
N ILE A 242 -20.85 15.03 14.21
CA ILE A 242 -22.05 15.54 13.58
C ILE A 242 -22.95 16.20 14.66
N PRO A 243 -22.98 17.54 14.71
CA PRO A 243 -23.92 18.25 15.56
C PRO A 243 -25.36 18.05 15.04
N ILE A 244 -26.27 17.75 15.95
CA ILE A 244 -27.72 17.59 15.69
C ILE A 244 -28.43 18.79 16.28
N THR A 245 -28.84 19.74 15.43
CA THR A 245 -29.45 21.03 15.82
C THR A 245 -30.88 21.05 15.31
N PRO A 246 -31.85 20.51 16.08
CA PRO A 246 -33.25 20.40 15.65
C PRO A 246 -34.00 21.77 15.61
N ASN A 247 -33.49 22.76 16.31
CA ASN A 247 -34.05 24.09 16.38
C ASN A 247 -32.96 25.14 16.69
N GLU A 248 -33.24 26.42 16.48
CA GLU A 248 -32.29 27.51 16.73
C GLU A 248 -31.93 27.67 18.22
N ASP A 249 -32.86 27.39 19.14
CA ASP A 249 -32.65 27.58 20.59
C ASP A 249 -31.51 26.70 21.12
N SER A 250 -31.39 25.48 20.62
CA SER A 250 -30.36 24.52 21.04
C SER A 250 -29.06 24.60 20.20
N LYS A 251 -29.09 25.32 19.08
CA LYS A 251 -27.98 25.34 18.11
C LYS A 251 -26.69 25.87 18.74
N ALA A 252 -26.74 26.99 19.44
CA ALA A 252 -25.56 27.60 20.02
C ALA A 252 -24.86 26.65 21.03
N SER A 253 -25.63 26.01 21.92
CA SER A 253 -25.09 25.12 22.95
C SER A 253 -24.49 23.82 22.34
N VAL A 254 -25.15 23.28 21.31
CA VAL A 254 -24.63 22.06 20.59
C VAL A 254 -23.36 22.39 19.84
N LEU A 255 -23.28 23.52 19.15
CA LEU A 255 -22.08 23.92 18.42
C LEU A 255 -20.90 24.24 19.35
N ASP A 256 -21.15 24.90 20.50
CA ASP A 256 -20.13 25.15 21.52
C ASP A 256 -19.56 23.83 22.07
N ALA A 257 -20.41 22.87 22.43
CA ALA A 257 -19.98 21.55 22.86
C ALA A 257 -19.22 20.80 21.77
N THR A 258 -19.69 20.86 20.52
CA THR A 258 -19.03 20.26 19.36
C THR A 258 -17.63 20.83 19.18
N THR A 259 -17.47 22.14 19.27
CA THR A 259 -16.19 22.82 19.14
C THR A 259 -15.21 22.36 20.21
N LYS A 260 -15.63 22.35 21.48
CA LYS A 260 -14.80 21.90 22.61
C LYS A 260 -14.32 20.45 22.45
N ILE A 261 -15.23 19.55 22.10
CA ILE A 261 -14.90 18.14 21.87
C ILE A 261 -13.96 17.98 20.65
N SER A 262 -14.24 18.70 19.56
CA SER A 262 -13.41 18.68 18.35
C SER A 262 -11.99 19.20 18.60
N GLU A 263 -11.83 20.28 19.35
CA GLU A 263 -10.52 20.83 19.73
C GLU A 263 -9.73 19.84 20.61
N GLU A 264 -10.41 19.21 21.57
CA GLU A 264 -9.80 18.20 22.45
C GLU A 264 -9.32 16.98 21.65
N LEU A 265 -10.20 16.39 20.86
CA LEU A 265 -9.88 15.21 20.04
C LEU A 265 -8.87 15.54 18.94
N GLY A 266 -8.91 16.74 18.36
CA GLY A 266 -8.02 17.21 17.30
C GLY A 266 -6.54 17.25 17.68
N LYS A 267 -6.22 17.24 18.99
CA LYS A 267 -4.83 17.16 19.50
C LYS A 267 -4.18 15.81 19.17
N SER A 268 -4.97 14.75 19.06
CA SER A 268 -4.47 13.36 18.91
C SER A 268 -5.01 12.62 17.69
N PHE A 269 -6.14 13.07 17.16
CA PHE A 269 -6.85 12.35 16.08
C PHE A 269 -7.11 13.25 14.88
N ARG A 270 -7.32 12.66 13.72
CA ARG A 270 -7.79 13.33 12.50
C ARG A 270 -9.31 13.45 12.58
N VAL A 271 -9.78 14.58 13.08
CA VAL A 271 -11.20 14.87 13.30
C VAL A 271 -11.74 15.76 12.19
N TYR A 272 -12.96 15.50 11.76
CA TYR A 272 -13.73 16.37 10.90
C TYR A 272 -15.08 16.68 11.57
N VAL A 273 -15.50 17.96 11.55
CA VAL A 273 -16.82 18.38 12.02
C VAL A 273 -17.72 18.64 10.82
N ASP A 274 -18.85 17.94 10.74
CA ASP A 274 -19.85 18.16 9.70
C ASP A 274 -21.00 19.02 10.22
N ASP A 275 -20.80 20.31 10.18
CA ASP A 275 -21.73 21.36 10.65
C ASP A 275 -22.65 21.91 9.55
N ARG A 276 -22.72 21.28 8.37
CA ARG A 276 -23.57 21.73 7.26
C ARG A 276 -25.03 21.80 7.67
N ASP A 277 -25.61 22.99 7.65
CA ASP A 277 -26.98 23.27 8.11
C ASP A 277 -28.08 22.80 7.14
N ASN A 278 -27.78 22.77 5.87
CA ASN A 278 -28.74 22.47 4.78
C ASN A 278 -28.89 20.97 4.49
N ILE A 279 -28.29 20.12 5.30
CA ILE A 279 -28.28 18.67 5.11
C ILE A 279 -28.77 17.96 6.38
N SER A 280 -29.74 17.06 6.23
CA SER A 280 -30.28 16.33 7.37
C SER A 280 -29.24 15.44 8.05
N PRO A 281 -29.32 15.21 9.37
CA PRO A 281 -28.41 14.32 10.08
C PRO A 281 -28.37 12.92 9.47
N GLY A 282 -29.51 12.37 9.07
CA GLY A 282 -29.59 11.04 8.44
C GLY A 282 -28.80 10.96 7.13
N PHE A 283 -28.82 11.99 6.30
CA PHE A 283 -28.03 12.03 5.07
C PHE A 283 -26.52 12.08 5.41
N LYS A 284 -26.10 12.91 6.37
CA LYS A 284 -24.72 12.97 6.83
C LYS A 284 -24.24 11.62 7.36
N PHE A 285 -25.08 10.90 8.12
CA PHE A 285 -24.76 9.57 8.63
C PHE A 285 -24.46 8.58 7.51
N ASN A 286 -25.32 8.53 6.50
CA ASN A 286 -25.14 7.66 5.33
C ASN A 286 -23.92 8.05 4.50
N GLU A 287 -23.68 9.34 4.30
CA GLU A 287 -22.52 9.82 3.54
C GLU A 287 -21.20 9.43 4.23
N TRP A 288 -21.09 9.60 5.53
CA TRP A 288 -19.88 9.23 6.27
C TRP A 288 -19.73 7.73 6.46
N GLU A 289 -20.84 6.98 6.52
CA GLU A 289 -20.82 5.52 6.46
C GLU A 289 -20.29 5.03 5.10
N LEU A 290 -20.77 5.60 3.99
CA LEU A 290 -20.29 5.31 2.64
C LEU A 290 -18.79 5.62 2.48
N LYS A 291 -18.33 6.75 3.03
CA LYS A 291 -16.91 7.15 3.04
C LYS A 291 -16.04 6.29 3.97
N GLY A 292 -16.63 5.47 4.81
CA GLY A 292 -15.94 4.51 5.67
C GLY A 292 -15.20 5.12 6.85
N VAL A 293 -15.64 6.27 7.37
CA VAL A 293 -15.03 6.87 8.56
C VAL A 293 -15.20 5.93 9.75
N PRO A 294 -14.12 5.55 10.45
CA PRO A 294 -14.16 4.52 11.49
C PRO A 294 -15.12 4.81 12.63
N LEU A 295 -15.15 6.06 13.10
CA LEU A 295 -15.96 6.48 14.23
C LEU A 295 -16.75 7.74 13.92
N ARG A 296 -18.07 7.68 14.09
CA ARG A 296 -18.95 8.84 14.08
C ARG A 296 -19.35 9.20 15.52
N ILE A 297 -19.25 10.47 15.84
CA ILE A 297 -19.72 11.07 17.10
C ILE A 297 -20.92 11.96 16.79
N GLU A 298 -22.00 11.75 17.49
CA GLU A 298 -23.24 12.52 17.40
C GLU A 298 -23.40 13.36 18.67
N ILE A 299 -23.75 14.62 18.52
CA ILE A 299 -23.99 15.55 19.66
C ILE A 299 -25.28 16.30 19.42
N GLY A 300 -26.28 16.06 20.24
CA GLY A 300 -27.57 16.76 20.24
C GLY A 300 -27.84 17.45 21.55
N PRO A 301 -29.00 18.17 21.69
CA PRO A 301 -29.33 18.93 22.89
C PRO A 301 -29.34 18.08 24.17
N ARG A 302 -29.89 16.87 24.10
CA ARG A 302 -29.92 15.95 25.27
C ARG A 302 -28.53 15.47 25.68
N ASP A 303 -27.63 15.35 24.70
CA ASP A 303 -26.25 14.95 24.97
C ASP A 303 -25.51 16.06 25.70
N VAL A 304 -25.75 17.32 25.30
CA VAL A 304 -25.20 18.49 25.99
C VAL A 304 -25.70 18.60 27.44
N GLU A 305 -27.01 18.41 27.65
CA GLU A 305 -27.60 18.41 29.00
C GLU A 305 -26.99 17.32 29.90
N ASN A 306 -26.78 16.13 29.36
CA ASN A 306 -26.26 15.00 30.11
C ASN A 306 -24.71 14.94 30.11
N LYS A 307 -24.03 15.88 29.46
CA LYS A 307 -22.58 15.90 29.25
C LYS A 307 -22.05 14.58 28.63
N THR A 308 -22.75 14.09 27.61
CA THR A 308 -22.41 12.87 26.87
C THR A 308 -22.28 13.12 25.38
N VAL A 309 -21.63 12.22 24.68
CA VAL A 309 -21.64 12.09 23.21
C VAL A 309 -22.09 10.69 22.83
N VAL A 310 -22.65 10.55 21.64
CA VAL A 310 -23.05 9.24 21.12
C VAL A 310 -22.00 8.75 20.12
N PHE A 311 -21.40 7.61 20.38
CA PHE A 311 -20.49 6.93 19.47
C PHE A 311 -21.24 5.95 18.56
N SER A 312 -20.85 5.91 17.28
CA SER A 312 -21.35 4.94 16.31
C SER A 312 -20.16 4.44 15.47
N ARG A 313 -19.85 3.16 15.58
CA ARG A 313 -18.73 2.50 14.90
C ARG A 313 -19.12 2.10 13.48
N ARG A 314 -18.18 2.25 12.52
CA ARG A 314 -18.40 1.84 11.12
C ARG A 314 -18.39 0.32 10.94
N ASP A 315 -17.66 -0.41 11.75
CA ASP A 315 -17.59 -1.88 11.70
C ASP A 315 -18.86 -2.59 12.24
N GLY A 316 -19.81 -1.82 12.74
CA GLY A 316 -21.12 -2.31 13.16
C GLY A 316 -21.15 -3.06 14.50
N VAL A 317 -20.03 -3.12 15.20
CA VAL A 317 -19.95 -3.76 16.53
C VAL A 317 -20.52 -2.79 17.58
N ASP A 318 -21.24 -3.32 18.57
CA ASP A 318 -21.80 -2.61 19.73
C ASP A 318 -22.90 -1.56 19.43
N GLY A 319 -23.27 -1.32 18.17
CA GLY A 319 -24.31 -0.33 17.82
C GLY A 319 -23.92 1.10 18.19
N LYS A 320 -24.87 1.84 18.80
CA LYS A 320 -24.66 3.19 19.35
C LYS A 320 -24.55 3.12 20.87
N PHE A 321 -23.58 3.87 21.44
CA PHE A 321 -23.40 3.96 22.89
C PHE A 321 -22.97 5.35 23.32
N ASN A 322 -23.35 5.71 24.58
CA ASN A 322 -23.07 7.02 25.15
C ASN A 322 -21.75 7.02 25.90
N ILE A 323 -20.99 8.10 25.78
CA ILE A 323 -19.71 8.34 26.45
C ILE A 323 -19.77 9.73 27.13
N ASN A 324 -19.28 9.85 28.35
CA ASN A 324 -19.16 11.14 29.02
C ASN A 324 -18.14 12.03 28.28
N PHE A 325 -18.35 13.34 28.27
CA PHE A 325 -17.43 14.30 27.63
C PHE A 325 -16.00 14.15 28.14
N ASP A 326 -15.82 14.01 29.46
CA ASP A 326 -14.50 13.89 30.09
C ASP A 326 -13.74 12.64 29.69
N ASP A 327 -14.43 11.57 29.29
CA ASP A 327 -13.85 10.30 28.87
C ASP A 327 -13.65 10.21 27.36
N ALA A 328 -14.17 11.16 26.59
CA ALA A 328 -14.28 11.06 25.13
C ALA A 328 -12.95 10.75 24.46
N SER A 329 -11.87 11.46 24.81
CA SER A 329 -10.55 11.25 24.19
C SER A 329 -9.99 9.85 24.44
N THR A 330 -10.06 9.36 25.68
CA THR A 330 -9.64 8.00 26.04
C THR A 330 -10.47 6.95 25.31
N LYS A 331 -11.79 7.14 25.29
CA LYS A 331 -12.72 6.20 24.65
C LYS A 331 -12.61 6.19 23.12
N VAL A 332 -12.29 7.32 22.50
CA VAL A 332 -11.96 7.37 21.06
C VAL A 332 -10.73 6.51 20.77
N SER A 333 -9.66 6.65 21.55
CA SER A 333 -8.44 5.83 21.36
C SER A 333 -8.75 4.34 21.46
N GLU A 334 -9.38 3.92 22.56
CA GLU A 334 -9.78 2.52 22.79
C GLU A 334 -10.67 1.99 21.66
N THR A 335 -11.64 2.80 21.21
CA THR A 335 -12.58 2.41 20.15
C THR A 335 -11.88 2.24 18.80
N LEU A 336 -10.99 3.16 18.44
CA LEU A 336 -10.23 3.07 17.20
C LEU A 336 -9.29 1.85 17.19
N ASP A 337 -8.63 1.55 18.31
CA ASP A 337 -7.80 0.35 18.44
C ASP A 337 -8.64 -0.93 18.34
N ASN A 338 -9.81 -0.95 18.96
CA ASN A 338 -10.75 -2.07 18.87
C ASN A 338 -11.28 -2.26 17.43
N ILE A 339 -11.61 -1.18 16.71
CA ILE A 339 -12.01 -1.25 15.29
C ILE A 339 -10.87 -1.85 14.46
N HIS A 340 -9.64 -1.38 14.65
CA HIS A 340 -8.48 -1.93 13.94
C HIS A 340 -8.31 -3.43 14.18
N ASN A 341 -8.32 -3.84 15.44
CA ASN A 341 -8.18 -5.24 15.83
C ASN A 341 -9.32 -6.11 15.28
N ASN A 342 -10.55 -5.61 15.32
CA ASN A 342 -11.70 -6.32 14.77
C ASN A 342 -11.59 -6.54 13.25
N LEU A 343 -11.15 -5.52 12.50
CA LEU A 343 -10.91 -5.64 11.06
C LEU A 343 -9.80 -6.66 10.77
N LEU A 344 -8.70 -6.62 11.51
CA LEU A 344 -7.58 -7.56 11.35
C LEU A 344 -8.00 -9.00 11.67
N GLU A 345 -8.68 -9.22 12.80
CA GLU A 345 -9.14 -10.55 13.18
C GLU A 345 -10.22 -11.10 12.20
N SER A 346 -11.11 -10.25 11.69
CA SER A 346 -12.04 -10.63 10.63
C SER A 346 -11.31 -11.10 9.37
N SER A 347 -10.27 -10.38 8.95
CA SER A 347 -9.44 -10.77 7.81
C SER A 347 -8.69 -12.09 8.05
N LYS A 348 -8.13 -12.30 9.26
CA LYS A 348 -7.44 -13.54 9.64
C LYS A 348 -8.40 -14.73 9.64
N ASN A 349 -9.57 -14.57 10.24
CA ASN A 349 -10.56 -15.64 10.33
C ASN A 349 -11.08 -16.00 8.94
N PHE A 350 -11.43 -15.01 8.12
CA PHE A 350 -11.86 -15.25 6.74
C PHE A 350 -10.81 -16.03 5.95
N ARG A 351 -9.54 -15.64 6.04
CA ARG A 351 -8.43 -16.39 5.42
C ARG A 351 -8.34 -17.80 5.93
N LYS A 352 -8.37 -18.01 7.25
CA LYS A 352 -8.26 -19.33 7.88
C LYS A 352 -9.39 -20.26 7.46
N GLU A 353 -10.61 -19.78 7.43
CA GLU A 353 -11.80 -20.55 7.04
C GLU A 353 -11.82 -20.95 5.56
N ASN A 354 -11.19 -20.13 4.71
CA ASN A 354 -11.14 -20.34 3.26
C ASN A 354 -9.79 -20.86 2.75
N THR A 355 -8.90 -21.32 3.65
CA THR A 355 -7.63 -21.95 3.31
C THR A 355 -7.65 -23.42 3.68
N VAL A 356 -7.36 -24.28 2.71
CA VAL A 356 -7.26 -25.73 2.91
C VAL A 356 -5.83 -26.17 2.62
N HIS A 357 -5.24 -26.93 3.52
CA HIS A 357 -3.98 -27.61 3.27
C HIS A 357 -4.23 -28.87 2.42
N VAL A 358 -3.56 -28.98 1.29
CA VAL A 358 -3.70 -30.12 0.38
C VAL A 358 -2.33 -30.71 0.11
N ASP A 359 -2.17 -32.00 0.38
CA ASP A 359 -0.97 -32.73 0.00
C ASP A 359 -0.90 -32.91 -1.51
N LEU A 360 0.32 -32.93 -2.08
CA LEU A 360 0.57 -33.08 -3.52
C LEU A 360 -0.18 -34.27 -4.15
N SER A 361 -0.36 -35.37 -3.42
CA SER A 361 -1.13 -36.54 -3.86
C SER A 361 -2.61 -36.26 -4.11
N LEU A 362 -3.21 -35.34 -3.35
CA LEU A 362 -4.61 -34.94 -3.50
C LEU A 362 -4.82 -33.93 -4.62
N MET A 363 -3.81 -33.14 -4.98
CA MET A 363 -3.88 -32.20 -6.11
C MET A 363 -4.09 -32.91 -7.47
N HIS A 364 -3.72 -34.18 -7.58
CA HIS A 364 -3.86 -35.00 -8.78
C HIS A 364 -5.15 -35.85 -8.83
N ILE A 365 -5.88 -35.94 -7.74
CA ILE A 365 -7.04 -36.83 -7.58
C ILE A 365 -8.38 -36.10 -7.60
N SER A 366 -8.43 -34.83 -7.20
CA SER A 366 -9.64 -34.03 -7.27
C SER A 366 -9.82 -33.47 -8.67
N GLU A 367 -10.97 -33.77 -9.31
CA GLU A 367 -11.41 -32.98 -10.45
C GLU A 367 -11.33 -31.48 -10.11
N PRO A 368 -10.94 -30.61 -11.05
CA PRO A 368 -10.72 -29.18 -10.78
C PRO A 368 -12.02 -28.46 -10.51
N THR A 369 -12.65 -28.70 -9.38
CA THR A 369 -13.70 -27.87 -8.85
C THR A 369 -13.03 -26.66 -8.20
N ARG A 370 -12.84 -25.62 -9.04
CA ARG A 370 -12.27 -24.31 -8.69
C ARG A 370 -10.77 -24.32 -8.38
N GLN A 371 -9.98 -24.37 -9.44
CA GLN A 371 -8.59 -23.90 -9.38
C GLN A 371 -8.59 -22.45 -8.92
N ILE A 372 -8.06 -22.19 -7.72
CA ILE A 372 -7.59 -20.86 -7.35
C ILE A 372 -6.36 -20.62 -8.22
N ARG A 373 -6.55 -19.98 -9.37
CA ARG A 373 -5.42 -19.44 -10.13
C ARG A 373 -4.90 -18.25 -9.33
N ILE A 374 -3.78 -18.46 -8.69
CA ILE A 374 -2.89 -17.39 -8.25
C ILE A 374 -2.33 -16.78 -9.54
N SER A 375 -2.85 -15.63 -9.93
CA SER A 375 -2.39 -14.87 -11.11
C SER A 375 -1.74 -13.58 -10.66
#